data_cfe9812fab9579c9e30960f9fbf6165b
#
_entry.id   cfe9812fab9579c9e30960f9fbf6165b
#
_cell.length_a   1.000
_cell.length_b   1.000
_cell.length_c   1.000
_cell.angle_alpha   90.00
_cell.angle_beta   90.00
_cell.angle_gamma   90.00
#
_symmetry.space_group_name_H-M   'P 1'
#
loop_
_entity.id
_entity.type
_entity.pdbx_description
1 polymer ?
#
loop_
_entity_poly.entity_id
_entity_poly.type
_entity_poly.pdbx_seq_one_letter_code
_entity_poly.pdbx_strand_id
1 'polypeptide(L)'
;MRSALAIAMAISMSAATTAWAQTAQTPAPAAAPAPAAAPAPAAAKCDNPNALGVARVVEIDTTGGPGFGFEHFKAYDFLRDHEVVLTFDDGPWPGHTTAVLKALAEQCTKAVFFPIGKHAGWHPEIMKQVAAAGHTVGSHTWSHKDLSKLNEQDGKDEIEKGIAAVGIALGNQPVGPFFRFPALRHPPELVKYLGERNVAIFSTDMDSFDFKMRKPEQVIASVMKKLEKHGKGIILMHDF
;
A
#
# COMPACT_ATOMS: atom_id res chain seq x y z
N MET A 1 -66.26 47.98 54.52
CA MET A 1 -66.85 47.89 53.16
C MET A 1 -65.80 47.31 52.20
N ARG A 2 -66.24 46.36 51.42
CA ARG A 2 -65.56 45.64 50.34
C ARG A 2 -64.59 44.55 50.74
N SER A 3 -65.16 43.32 50.67
CA SER A 3 -64.53 42.02 50.70
C SER A 3 -63.70 41.80 49.49
N ALA A 4 -62.54 41.15 49.58
CA ALA A 4 -61.84 40.55 48.53
C ALA A 4 -61.58 39.04 48.82
N LEU A 5 -62.23 38.22 48.04
CA LEU A 5 -62.18 36.74 48.09
C LEU A 5 -60.89 36.27 47.49
N ALA A 6 -60.05 35.55 48.19
CA ALA A 6 -58.85 34.90 47.63
C ALA A 6 -59.19 33.45 47.26
N ILE A 7 -59.15 33.11 46.01
CA ILE A 7 -59.27 31.75 45.47
C ILE A 7 -57.88 31.14 45.43
N ALA A 8 -57.63 30.13 46.26
CA ALA A 8 -56.43 29.33 46.21
C ALA A 8 -56.59 28.25 45.09
N MET A 9 -55.77 28.32 44.05
CA MET A 9 -55.73 27.33 43.00
C MET A 9 -54.57 26.34 43.30
N ALA A 10 -54.92 25.13 43.70
CA ALA A 10 -53.94 24.04 43.87
C ALA A 10 -53.53 23.48 42.53
N ILE A 11 -52.27 23.66 42.19
CA ILE A 11 -51.66 23.01 40.97
C ILE A 11 -51.05 21.68 41.43
N SER A 12 -51.68 20.56 41.00
CA SER A 12 -51.11 19.24 41.19
C SER A 12 -50.06 18.99 40.09
N MET A 13 -48.78 18.96 40.47
CA MET A 13 -47.69 18.51 39.59
C MET A 13 -47.66 16.97 39.54
N SER A 14 -48.13 16.39 38.43
CA SER A 14 -47.91 14.99 38.15
C SER A 14 -46.49 14.81 37.61
N ALA A 15 -45.62 14.18 38.37
CA ALA A 15 -44.28 13.78 37.92
C ALA A 15 -44.41 12.59 36.98
N ALA A 16 -44.24 12.83 35.71
CA ALA A 16 -44.09 11.76 34.73
C ALA A 16 -42.65 11.23 34.80
N THR A 17 -42.45 10.06 35.38
CA THR A 17 -41.18 9.32 35.33
C THR A 17 -41.06 8.67 33.96
N THR A 18 -40.26 9.27 33.09
CA THR A 18 -39.83 8.61 31.83
C THR A 18 -38.80 7.53 32.18
N ALA A 19 -39.26 6.29 32.17
CA ALA A 19 -38.36 5.13 32.19
C ALA A 19 -37.60 5.06 30.89
N TRP A 20 -36.30 5.32 30.93
CA TRP A 20 -35.38 5.04 29.82
C TRP A 20 -35.19 3.53 29.76
N ALA A 21 -35.76 2.90 28.74
CA ALA A 21 -35.46 1.51 28.42
C ALA A 21 -34.01 1.43 27.98
N GLN A 22 -33.15 0.90 28.83
CA GLN A 22 -31.79 0.47 28.40
C GLN A 22 -31.97 -0.72 27.47
N THR A 23 -31.81 -0.50 26.16
CA THR A 23 -31.64 -1.58 25.22
C THR A 23 -30.32 -2.26 25.54
N ALA A 24 -30.42 -3.49 26.03
CA ALA A 24 -29.26 -4.37 26.17
C ALA A 24 -28.60 -4.55 24.79
N GLN A 25 -27.42 -3.97 24.60
CA GLN A 25 -26.59 -4.23 23.42
C GLN A 25 -26.10 -5.68 23.53
N THR A 26 -26.62 -6.53 22.67
CA THR A 26 -26.04 -7.86 22.44
C THR A 26 -24.58 -7.68 22.02
N PRO A 27 -23.60 -8.33 22.68
CA PRO A 27 -22.23 -8.25 22.24
C PRO A 27 -22.12 -8.78 20.81
N ALA A 28 -21.43 -8.02 19.94
CA ALA A 28 -21.14 -8.45 18.57
C ALA A 28 -20.44 -9.81 18.62
N PRO A 29 -20.79 -10.74 17.71
CA PRO A 29 -20.13 -12.04 17.64
C PRO A 29 -18.61 -11.80 17.43
N ALA A 30 -17.80 -12.50 18.22
CA ALA A 30 -16.35 -12.48 18.08
C ALA A 30 -15.98 -12.78 16.63
N ALA A 31 -15.13 -11.96 16.05
CA ALA A 31 -14.65 -12.18 14.69
C ALA A 31 -14.03 -13.59 14.59
N ALA A 32 -14.47 -14.35 13.61
CA ALA A 32 -13.87 -15.64 13.33
C ALA A 32 -12.36 -15.46 13.07
N PRO A 33 -11.50 -16.37 13.54
CA PRO A 33 -10.08 -16.30 13.26
C PRO A 33 -9.86 -16.26 11.73
N ALA A 34 -9.01 -15.35 11.29
CA ALA A 34 -8.63 -15.25 9.89
C ALA A 34 -8.14 -16.62 9.39
N PRO A 35 -8.51 -17.05 8.18
CA PRO A 35 -8.01 -18.31 7.64
C PRO A 35 -6.48 -18.27 7.61
N ALA A 36 -5.86 -19.35 8.10
CA ALA A 36 -4.42 -19.50 8.08
C ALA A 36 -3.91 -19.26 6.65
N ALA A 37 -2.88 -18.42 6.52
CA ALA A 37 -2.25 -18.13 5.24
C ALA A 37 -1.86 -19.45 4.56
N ALA A 38 -2.23 -19.59 3.28
CA ALA A 38 -1.81 -20.73 2.48
C ALA A 38 -0.28 -20.79 2.47
N PRO A 39 0.33 -22.01 2.54
CA PRO A 39 1.78 -22.12 2.50
C PRO A 39 2.31 -21.45 1.22
N ALA A 40 3.34 -20.63 1.37
CA ALA A 40 4.01 -20.00 0.25
C ALA A 40 4.39 -21.08 -0.78
N PRO A 41 4.18 -20.83 -2.09
CA PRO A 41 4.56 -21.79 -3.11
C PRO A 41 6.06 -22.11 -2.98
N ALA A 42 6.37 -23.40 -3.01
CA ALA A 42 7.76 -23.86 -2.94
C ALA A 42 8.59 -23.11 -3.99
N ALA A 43 9.73 -22.56 -3.56
CA ALA A 43 10.61 -21.82 -4.45
C ALA A 43 10.95 -22.70 -5.67
N ALA A 44 10.60 -22.22 -6.88
CA ALA A 44 10.98 -22.88 -8.11
C ALA A 44 12.50 -23.06 -8.11
N LYS A 45 12.97 -24.26 -8.48
CA LYS A 45 14.41 -24.51 -8.59
C LYS A 45 15.02 -23.49 -9.55
N CYS A 46 16.03 -22.81 -9.07
CA CYS A 46 16.79 -21.88 -9.88
C CYS A 46 17.90 -22.63 -10.59
N ASP A 47 17.86 -22.63 -11.92
CA ASP A 47 18.88 -23.32 -12.74
C ASP A 47 20.16 -22.48 -12.91
N ASN A 48 20.13 -21.19 -12.53
CA ASN A 48 21.29 -20.30 -12.60
C ASN A 48 22.08 -20.34 -11.28
N PRO A 49 23.26 -20.94 -11.23
CA PRO A 49 24.04 -21.08 -10.01
C PRO A 49 24.58 -19.73 -9.48
N ASN A 50 24.60 -18.70 -10.31
CA ASN A 50 25.05 -17.35 -9.95
C ASN A 50 23.87 -16.37 -9.79
N ALA A 51 22.64 -16.87 -9.71
CA ALA A 51 21.47 -16.00 -9.52
C ALA A 51 21.49 -15.32 -8.17
N LEU A 52 20.91 -14.12 -8.13
CA LEU A 52 20.68 -13.38 -6.87
C LEU A 52 19.79 -14.17 -5.91
N GLY A 53 18.77 -14.86 -6.45
CA GLY A 53 17.81 -15.61 -5.66
C GLY A 53 16.92 -14.72 -4.79
N VAL A 54 16.29 -15.36 -3.81
CA VAL A 54 15.50 -14.71 -2.75
C VAL A 54 16.12 -15.09 -1.41
N ALA A 55 16.70 -14.15 -0.70
CA ALA A 55 17.36 -14.39 0.58
C ALA A 55 16.37 -14.87 1.64
N ARG A 56 15.19 -14.25 1.72
CA ARG A 56 14.08 -14.61 2.60
C ARG A 56 12.77 -13.96 2.17
N VAL A 57 11.66 -14.47 2.69
CA VAL A 57 10.35 -13.83 2.62
C VAL A 57 10.11 -13.08 3.93
N VAL A 58 9.59 -11.86 3.84
CA VAL A 58 9.23 -11.03 4.99
C VAL A 58 7.72 -10.83 4.98
N GLU A 59 7.07 -11.23 6.06
CA GLU A 59 5.69 -10.87 6.32
C GLU A 59 5.66 -9.56 7.11
N ILE A 60 4.85 -8.62 6.64
CA ILE A 60 4.74 -7.28 7.22
C ILE A 60 3.35 -7.10 7.78
N ASP A 61 3.26 -6.78 9.07
CA ASP A 61 2.02 -6.30 9.67
C ASP A 61 1.77 -4.86 9.18
N THR A 62 0.70 -4.70 8.40
CA THR A 62 0.31 -3.39 7.84
C THR A 62 -0.68 -2.64 8.70
N THR A 63 -1.01 -3.12 9.90
CA THR A 63 -1.91 -2.47 10.83
C THR A 63 -1.43 -1.05 11.14
N GLY A 64 -2.32 -0.07 10.95
CA GLY A 64 -2.01 1.34 11.14
C GLY A 64 -1.19 1.98 10.01
N GLY A 65 -0.91 1.26 8.91
CA GLY A 65 -0.25 1.79 7.73
C GLY A 65 1.21 2.24 7.97
N PRO A 66 2.10 1.34 8.45
CA PRO A 66 3.49 1.73 8.66
C PRO A 66 4.15 2.20 7.37
N GLY A 67 5.11 3.13 7.50
CA GLY A 67 5.93 3.59 6.37
C GLY A 67 7.30 2.94 6.37
N PHE A 68 7.81 2.62 5.17
CA PHE A 68 9.13 2.01 4.93
C PHE A 68 9.98 2.88 4.00
N GLY A 69 11.29 2.77 4.14
CA GLY A 69 12.26 3.51 3.36
C GLY A 69 12.75 4.75 4.11
N PHE A 70 14.05 4.76 4.46
CA PHE A 70 14.63 5.74 5.36
C PHE A 70 14.75 7.15 4.76
N GLU A 71 14.50 7.33 3.47
CA GLU A 71 14.40 8.67 2.90
C GLU A 71 13.29 9.48 3.58
N HIS A 72 12.15 8.83 3.90
CA HIS A 72 11.00 9.47 4.53
C HIS A 72 10.56 8.84 5.86
N PHE A 73 10.73 7.52 6.02
CA PHE A 73 10.24 6.76 7.16
C PHE A 73 11.38 5.99 7.83
N LYS A 74 11.85 6.50 8.98
CA LYS A 74 13.03 5.95 9.66
C LYS A 74 12.70 4.97 10.78
N ALA A 75 11.42 4.88 11.17
CA ALA A 75 11.02 4.15 12.36
C ALA A 75 10.97 2.63 12.16
N TYR A 76 10.76 2.15 10.92
CA TYR A 76 10.59 0.74 10.64
C TYR A 76 11.57 0.28 9.58
N ASP A 77 12.64 -0.40 10.02
CA ASP A 77 13.64 -1.02 9.16
C ASP A 77 13.57 -2.54 9.30
N PHE A 78 13.07 -3.20 8.25
CA PHE A 78 12.93 -4.66 8.23
C PHE A 78 14.07 -5.38 7.48
N LEU A 79 14.96 -4.61 6.86
CA LEU A 79 16.08 -5.17 6.09
C LEU A 79 17.30 -5.45 6.99
N ARG A 80 17.92 -6.58 6.76
CA ARG A 80 19.23 -6.92 7.31
C ARG A 80 20.33 -6.35 6.42
N ASP A 81 21.55 -6.28 6.96
CA ASP A 81 22.70 -5.89 6.17
C ASP A 81 22.86 -6.79 4.95
N HIS A 82 23.20 -6.19 3.81
CA HIS A 82 23.33 -6.84 2.50
C HIS A 82 22.01 -7.34 1.88
N GLU A 83 20.86 -6.93 2.40
CA GLU A 83 19.57 -7.19 1.78
C GLU A 83 19.06 -5.99 0.98
N VAL A 84 18.44 -6.27 -0.16
CA VAL A 84 17.76 -5.27 -0.99
C VAL A 84 16.34 -5.72 -1.34
N VAL A 85 15.45 -4.75 -1.48
CA VAL A 85 14.14 -4.93 -2.10
C VAL A 85 14.13 -4.18 -3.42
N LEU A 86 13.93 -4.91 -4.52
CA LEU A 86 13.73 -4.32 -5.84
C LEU A 86 12.28 -3.87 -5.96
N THR A 87 12.05 -2.62 -6.33
CA THR A 87 10.71 -2.09 -6.53
C THR A 87 10.60 -1.39 -7.88
N PHE A 88 9.46 -1.59 -8.57
CA PHE A 88 9.19 -1.03 -9.89
C PHE A 88 7.88 -0.27 -9.87
N ASP A 89 7.91 0.98 -10.31
CA ASP A 89 6.78 1.89 -10.39
C ASP A 89 6.31 2.08 -11.83
N ASP A 90 5.10 2.61 -11.99
CA ASP A 90 4.49 3.12 -13.22
C ASP A 90 3.98 2.10 -14.24
N GLY A 91 4.45 0.86 -14.20
CA GLY A 91 3.93 -0.19 -15.09
C GLY A 91 2.43 -0.50 -14.88
N PRO A 92 1.93 -1.54 -15.55
CA PRO A 92 2.62 -2.35 -16.54
C PRO A 92 2.72 -1.65 -17.91
N TRP A 93 3.81 -1.89 -18.62
CA TRP A 93 3.99 -1.39 -19.96
C TRP A 93 4.48 -2.49 -20.92
N PRO A 94 3.85 -2.69 -22.10
CA PRO A 94 4.26 -3.70 -23.06
C PRO A 94 5.73 -3.55 -23.47
N GLY A 95 6.45 -4.67 -23.45
CA GLY A 95 7.88 -4.71 -23.75
C GLY A 95 8.76 -4.41 -22.54
N HIS A 96 8.45 -3.38 -21.74
CA HIS A 96 9.29 -2.99 -20.60
C HIS A 96 9.03 -3.88 -19.40
N THR A 97 7.81 -3.94 -18.88
CA THR A 97 7.47 -4.81 -17.74
C THR A 97 7.82 -6.28 -18.02
N THR A 98 7.56 -6.76 -19.25
CA THR A 98 7.91 -8.14 -19.61
C THR A 98 9.41 -8.37 -19.68
N ALA A 99 10.22 -7.37 -20.07
CA ALA A 99 11.67 -7.45 -20.00
C ALA A 99 12.19 -7.50 -18.57
N VAL A 100 11.59 -6.70 -17.67
CA VAL A 100 11.89 -6.75 -16.22
C VAL A 100 11.55 -8.13 -15.66
N LEU A 101 10.36 -8.69 -15.96
CA LEU A 101 9.97 -10.03 -15.53
C LEU A 101 10.96 -11.09 -15.98
N LYS A 102 11.43 -11.00 -17.23
CA LYS A 102 12.46 -11.92 -17.74
C LYS A 102 13.76 -11.81 -16.96
N ALA A 103 14.26 -10.60 -16.74
CA ALA A 103 15.48 -10.37 -15.96
C ALA A 103 15.38 -10.89 -14.52
N LEU A 104 14.23 -10.66 -13.85
CA LEU A 104 13.97 -11.17 -12.51
C LEU A 104 13.92 -12.72 -12.50
N ALA A 105 13.32 -13.33 -13.52
CA ALA A 105 13.25 -14.78 -13.65
C ALA A 105 14.66 -15.39 -13.86
N GLU A 106 15.49 -14.79 -14.70
CA GLU A 106 16.89 -15.22 -14.94
C GLU A 106 17.74 -15.14 -13.67
N GLN A 107 17.41 -14.20 -12.77
CA GLN A 107 18.04 -14.04 -11.47
C GLN A 107 17.32 -14.78 -10.34
N CYS A 108 16.26 -15.54 -10.66
CA CYS A 108 15.43 -16.26 -9.68
C CYS A 108 15.01 -15.40 -8.49
N THR A 109 14.86 -14.11 -8.68
CA THR A 109 14.54 -13.15 -7.64
C THR A 109 13.12 -12.62 -7.78
N LYS A 110 12.63 -11.96 -6.73
CA LYS A 110 11.31 -11.34 -6.68
C LYS A 110 11.42 -9.85 -6.44
N ALA A 111 10.37 -9.13 -6.81
CA ALA A 111 10.28 -7.69 -6.66
C ALA A 111 8.88 -7.28 -6.16
N VAL A 112 8.75 -6.01 -5.80
CA VAL A 112 7.47 -5.36 -5.53
C VAL A 112 7.16 -4.43 -6.70
N PHE A 113 5.95 -4.54 -7.24
CA PHE A 113 5.47 -3.68 -8.31
C PHE A 113 4.40 -2.73 -7.79
N PHE A 114 4.49 -1.46 -8.16
CA PHE A 114 3.52 -0.42 -7.86
C PHE A 114 2.94 0.12 -9.17
N PRO A 115 1.98 -0.60 -9.78
CA PRO A 115 1.41 -0.21 -11.06
C PRO A 115 0.48 0.99 -10.91
N ILE A 116 0.44 1.82 -11.97
CA ILE A 116 -0.60 2.84 -12.15
C ILE A 116 -1.90 2.13 -12.53
N GLY A 117 -3.00 2.46 -11.87
CA GLY A 117 -4.29 1.81 -12.09
C GLY A 117 -4.77 1.87 -13.54
N LYS A 118 -4.58 3.00 -14.24
CA LYS A 118 -4.87 3.11 -15.68
C LYS A 118 -4.09 2.11 -16.52
N HIS A 119 -2.79 1.98 -16.27
CA HIS A 119 -1.91 1.06 -17.02
C HIS A 119 -2.28 -0.39 -16.72
N ALA A 120 -2.59 -0.71 -15.47
CA ALA A 120 -3.11 -2.02 -15.08
C ALA A 120 -4.40 -2.37 -15.85
N GLY A 121 -5.32 -1.40 -15.97
CA GLY A 121 -6.55 -1.56 -16.74
C GLY A 121 -6.33 -1.70 -18.26
N TRP A 122 -5.28 -1.10 -18.81
CA TRP A 122 -4.94 -1.22 -20.24
C TRP A 122 -4.26 -2.55 -20.57
N HIS A 123 -3.50 -3.12 -19.61
CA HIS A 123 -2.65 -4.30 -19.82
C HIS A 123 -2.86 -5.35 -18.71
N PRO A 124 -4.12 -5.81 -18.48
CA PRO A 124 -4.41 -6.77 -17.42
C PRO A 124 -3.71 -8.12 -17.60
N GLU A 125 -3.39 -8.48 -18.84
CA GLU A 125 -2.65 -9.71 -19.16
C GLU A 125 -1.21 -9.65 -18.62
N ILE A 126 -0.57 -8.47 -18.60
CA ILE A 126 0.77 -8.28 -18.05
C ILE A 126 0.69 -8.32 -16.51
N MET A 127 -0.32 -7.68 -15.91
CA MET A 127 -0.53 -7.75 -14.47
C MET A 127 -0.69 -9.19 -13.96
N LYS A 128 -1.41 -10.03 -14.72
CA LYS A 128 -1.53 -11.47 -14.41
C LYS A 128 -0.18 -12.18 -14.49
N GLN A 129 0.69 -11.82 -15.45
CA GLN A 129 2.05 -12.37 -15.53
C GLN A 129 2.90 -11.96 -14.33
N VAL A 130 2.83 -10.70 -13.88
CA VAL A 130 3.51 -10.22 -12.67
C VAL A 130 3.10 -11.06 -11.45
N ALA A 131 1.80 -11.24 -11.25
CA ALA A 131 1.28 -12.03 -10.12
C ALA A 131 1.63 -13.52 -10.25
N ALA A 132 1.46 -14.12 -11.44
CA ALA A 132 1.78 -15.52 -11.68
C ALA A 132 3.28 -15.83 -11.49
N ALA A 133 4.15 -14.86 -11.74
CA ALA A 133 5.57 -14.96 -11.45
C ALA A 133 5.89 -14.84 -9.94
N GLY A 134 4.90 -14.64 -9.08
CA GLY A 134 5.04 -14.57 -7.62
C GLY A 134 5.67 -13.28 -7.11
N HIS A 135 5.49 -12.19 -7.84
CA HIS A 135 5.88 -10.85 -7.37
C HIS A 135 4.78 -10.26 -6.48
N THR A 136 5.18 -9.40 -5.54
CA THR A 136 4.23 -8.61 -4.75
C THR A 136 3.72 -7.44 -5.60
N VAL A 137 2.41 -7.19 -5.54
CA VAL A 137 1.79 -6.08 -6.26
C VAL A 137 1.10 -5.17 -5.25
N GLY A 138 1.51 -3.91 -5.20
CA GLY A 138 0.86 -2.82 -4.48
C GLY A 138 0.07 -1.92 -5.45
N SER A 139 -0.03 -0.62 -5.12
CA SER A 139 -0.72 0.37 -5.96
C SER A 139 0.02 1.70 -5.99
N HIS A 140 -0.08 2.42 -7.13
CA HIS A 140 0.55 3.71 -7.39
C HIS A 140 -0.44 4.75 -7.92
N THR A 141 -1.60 4.87 -7.28
CA THR A 141 -2.74 5.71 -7.70
C THR A 141 -3.43 5.24 -8.99
N TRP A 142 -4.52 5.93 -9.34
CA TRP A 142 -5.22 5.69 -10.60
C TRP A 142 -4.50 6.25 -11.81
N SER A 143 -3.98 7.49 -11.72
CA SER A 143 -3.48 8.22 -12.88
C SER A 143 -2.14 8.93 -12.67
N HIS A 144 -1.39 8.56 -11.65
CA HIS A 144 -0.08 9.11 -11.30
C HIS A 144 -0.09 10.64 -11.05
N LYS A 145 -1.20 11.16 -10.52
CA LYS A 145 -1.23 12.57 -10.11
C LYS A 145 -0.39 12.80 -8.85
N ASP A 146 0.23 13.97 -8.78
CA ASP A 146 0.86 14.45 -7.55
C ASP A 146 -0.24 14.75 -6.51
N LEU A 147 -0.42 13.84 -5.56
CA LEU A 147 -1.50 13.92 -4.57
C LEU A 147 -1.35 15.12 -3.63
N SER A 148 -0.14 15.68 -3.49
CA SER A 148 0.07 16.90 -2.69
C SER A 148 -0.56 18.16 -3.30
N LYS A 149 -1.03 18.07 -4.54
CA LYS A 149 -1.70 19.17 -5.27
C LYS A 149 -3.20 19.00 -5.38
N LEU A 150 -3.74 17.91 -4.81
CA LEU A 150 -5.17 17.61 -4.81
C LEU A 150 -5.78 17.97 -3.45
N ASN A 151 -7.09 18.18 -3.42
CA ASN A 151 -7.80 18.16 -2.16
C ASN A 151 -7.86 16.70 -1.61
N GLU A 152 -8.17 16.56 -0.34
CA GLU A 152 -8.17 15.26 0.35
C GLU A 152 -9.08 14.23 -0.33
N GLN A 153 -10.29 14.64 -0.76
CA GLN A 153 -11.23 13.70 -1.39
C GLN A 153 -10.74 13.21 -2.75
N ASP A 154 -10.25 14.11 -3.60
CA ASP A 154 -9.68 13.73 -4.90
C ASP A 154 -8.43 12.83 -4.72
N GLY A 155 -7.65 13.08 -3.68
CA GLY A 155 -6.52 12.23 -3.31
C GLY A 155 -6.95 10.82 -2.91
N LYS A 156 -7.98 10.69 -2.06
CA LYS A 156 -8.58 9.41 -1.69
C LYS A 156 -9.15 8.67 -2.91
N ASP A 157 -9.82 9.39 -3.80
CA ASP A 157 -10.38 8.84 -5.03
C ASP A 157 -9.28 8.26 -5.96
N GLU A 158 -8.15 8.94 -6.10
CA GLU A 158 -6.99 8.46 -6.86
C GLU A 158 -6.40 7.18 -6.23
N ILE A 159 -6.34 7.10 -4.91
CA ILE A 159 -5.87 5.92 -4.18
C ILE A 159 -6.84 4.75 -4.40
N GLU A 160 -8.12 4.91 -4.09
CA GLU A 160 -9.11 3.82 -4.14
C GLU A 160 -9.34 3.32 -5.56
N LYS A 161 -9.44 4.23 -6.55
CA LYS A 161 -9.56 3.84 -7.96
C LYS A 161 -8.32 3.09 -8.44
N GLY A 162 -7.14 3.47 -7.98
CA GLY A 162 -5.90 2.77 -8.28
C GLY A 162 -5.91 1.36 -7.75
N ILE A 163 -6.18 1.17 -6.46
CA ILE A 163 -6.25 -0.14 -5.82
C ILE A 163 -7.31 -1.03 -6.49
N ALA A 164 -8.51 -0.49 -6.74
CA ALA A 164 -9.58 -1.25 -7.38
C ALA A 164 -9.21 -1.70 -8.80
N ALA A 165 -8.61 -0.81 -9.60
CA ALA A 165 -8.21 -1.14 -10.97
C ALA A 165 -7.13 -2.22 -11.02
N VAL A 166 -6.15 -2.15 -10.13
CA VAL A 166 -5.11 -3.18 -10.00
C VAL A 166 -5.74 -4.53 -9.62
N GLY A 167 -6.64 -4.55 -8.63
CA GLY A 167 -7.34 -5.76 -8.22
C GLY A 167 -8.14 -6.42 -9.36
N ILE A 168 -8.85 -5.60 -10.16
CA ILE A 168 -9.58 -6.08 -11.35
C ILE A 168 -8.61 -6.66 -12.38
N ALA A 169 -7.50 -5.97 -12.66
CA ALA A 169 -6.50 -6.42 -13.62
C ALA A 169 -5.84 -7.75 -13.20
N LEU A 170 -5.67 -7.97 -11.90
CA LEU A 170 -5.18 -9.23 -11.34
C LEU A 170 -6.19 -10.38 -11.39
N GLY A 171 -7.40 -10.16 -11.92
CA GLY A 171 -8.47 -11.17 -11.98
C GLY A 171 -9.18 -11.35 -10.64
N ASN A 172 -9.41 -10.26 -9.94
CA ASN A 172 -9.98 -10.19 -8.58
C ASN A 172 -9.15 -10.90 -7.51
N GLN A 173 -7.84 -11.01 -7.76
CA GLN A 173 -6.91 -11.41 -6.71
C GLN A 173 -6.61 -10.23 -5.77
N PRO A 174 -6.26 -10.50 -4.51
CA PRO A 174 -5.96 -9.44 -3.57
C PRO A 174 -4.72 -8.64 -4.02
N VAL A 175 -4.85 -7.33 -4.00
CA VAL A 175 -3.71 -6.41 -4.06
C VAL A 175 -3.01 -6.45 -2.72
N GLY A 176 -1.69 -6.52 -2.70
CA GLY A 176 -0.93 -6.37 -1.46
C GLY A 176 -1.27 -5.02 -0.80
N PRO A 177 -1.42 -4.98 0.53
CA PRO A 177 -1.78 -3.77 1.26
C PRO A 177 -0.60 -2.78 1.32
N PHE A 178 -0.05 -2.46 0.15
CA PHE A 178 1.11 -1.60 -0.04
C PHE A 178 0.80 -0.50 -1.05
N PHE A 179 1.22 0.71 -0.73
CA PHE A 179 1.01 1.88 -1.57
C PHE A 179 2.29 2.70 -1.69
N ARG A 180 2.55 3.24 -2.87
CA ARG A 180 3.60 4.24 -3.08
C ARG A 180 3.00 5.52 -3.64
N PHE A 181 3.35 6.65 -3.03
CA PHE A 181 2.92 7.96 -3.48
C PHE A 181 3.71 8.41 -4.71
N PRO A 182 3.06 8.94 -5.75
CA PRO A 182 3.75 9.60 -6.86
C PRO A 182 4.73 10.66 -6.41
N ALA A 183 5.92 10.66 -7.01
CA ALA A 183 7.02 11.57 -6.69
C ALA A 183 7.43 11.53 -5.19
N LEU A 184 7.09 10.45 -4.47
CA LEU A 184 7.36 10.26 -3.03
C LEU A 184 6.81 11.40 -2.15
N ARG A 185 5.73 12.06 -2.55
CA ARG A 185 5.09 13.13 -1.80
C ARG A 185 3.97 12.56 -0.93
N HIS A 186 4.09 12.75 0.37
CA HIS A 186 3.26 12.13 1.40
C HIS A 186 2.37 13.18 2.12
N PRO A 187 1.21 13.59 1.55
CA PRO A 187 0.28 14.49 2.24
C PRO A 187 -0.18 13.87 3.56
N PRO A 188 -0.06 14.56 4.70
CA PRO A 188 -0.33 13.97 6.02
C PRO A 188 -1.73 13.37 6.16
N GLU A 189 -2.75 14.02 5.56
CA GLU A 189 -4.13 13.55 5.56
C GLU A 189 -4.30 12.23 4.81
N LEU A 190 -3.56 12.03 3.70
CA LEU A 190 -3.61 10.79 2.94
C LEU A 190 -2.75 9.68 3.57
N VAL A 191 -1.65 10.04 4.24
CA VAL A 191 -0.89 9.11 5.09
C VAL A 191 -1.78 8.58 6.21
N LYS A 192 -2.50 9.46 6.91
CA LYS A 192 -3.48 9.07 7.93
C LYS A 192 -4.56 8.17 7.36
N TYR A 193 -5.12 8.52 6.20
CA TYR A 193 -6.14 7.72 5.52
C TYR A 193 -5.66 6.30 5.20
N LEU A 194 -4.46 6.15 4.64
CA LEU A 194 -3.86 4.84 4.39
C LEU A 194 -3.66 4.04 5.69
N GLY A 195 -3.28 4.72 6.78
CA GLY A 195 -3.20 4.12 8.12
C GLY A 195 -4.53 3.54 8.59
N GLU A 196 -5.63 4.28 8.44
CA GLU A 196 -7.00 3.83 8.77
C GLU A 196 -7.44 2.65 7.90
N ARG A 197 -6.87 2.51 6.71
CA ARG A 197 -7.10 1.40 5.76
C ARG A 197 -6.16 0.22 5.98
N ASN A 198 -5.23 0.29 6.93
CA ASN A 198 -4.16 -0.70 7.13
C ASN A 198 -3.33 -0.95 5.88
N VAL A 199 -3.07 0.10 5.10
CA VAL A 199 -2.23 0.06 3.91
C VAL A 199 -0.89 0.69 4.24
N ALA A 200 0.17 -0.09 4.13
CA ALA A 200 1.53 0.36 4.41
C ALA A 200 2.10 1.19 3.25
N ILE A 201 2.95 2.15 3.57
CA ILE A 201 3.51 3.10 2.62
C ILE A 201 4.95 2.73 2.30
N PHE A 202 5.21 2.44 1.04
CA PHE A 202 6.58 2.29 0.55
C PHE A 202 7.12 3.62 0.05
N SER A 203 8.13 4.13 0.73
CA SER A 203 9.07 5.10 0.18
C SER A 203 10.26 4.36 -0.44
N THR A 204 11.43 4.94 -0.39
CA THR A 204 12.66 4.33 -0.91
C THR A 204 13.82 4.60 0.02
N ASP A 205 14.88 3.83 -0.14
CA ASP A 205 16.20 4.11 0.44
C ASP A 205 17.14 4.62 -0.66
N MET A 206 16.89 4.19 -1.88
CA MET A 206 17.73 4.52 -3.03
C MET A 206 16.87 4.69 -4.29
N ASP A 207 16.67 5.94 -4.72
CA ASP A 207 16.13 6.23 -6.05
C ASP A 207 17.21 5.96 -7.11
N SER A 208 16.91 5.12 -8.09
CA SER A 208 17.83 4.83 -9.20
C SER A 208 18.06 6.00 -10.11
N PHE A 209 17.09 6.93 -10.21
CA PHE A 209 16.99 8.00 -11.20
C PHE A 209 17.02 7.51 -12.66
N ASP A 210 16.55 6.29 -12.91
CA ASP A 210 16.49 5.69 -14.25
C ASP A 210 15.70 6.56 -15.24
N PHE A 211 14.62 7.19 -14.82
CA PHE A 211 13.83 8.13 -15.63
C PHE A 211 14.59 9.39 -16.09
N LYS A 212 15.77 9.69 -15.52
CA LYS A 212 16.65 10.81 -15.90
C LYS A 212 17.84 10.35 -16.73
N MET A 213 18.15 9.08 -16.72
CA MET A 213 19.34 8.52 -17.34
C MET A 213 19.01 7.81 -18.65
N ARG A 214 19.85 7.97 -19.66
CA ARG A 214 19.64 7.37 -20.98
C ARG A 214 20.47 6.11 -21.23
N LYS A 215 21.44 5.84 -20.38
CA LYS A 215 22.37 4.72 -20.52
C LYS A 215 22.29 3.81 -19.30
N PRO A 216 22.11 2.50 -19.47
CA PRO A 216 22.03 1.54 -18.36
C PRO A 216 23.21 1.64 -17.38
N GLU A 217 24.43 1.90 -17.91
CA GLU A 217 25.65 1.99 -17.10
C GLU A 217 25.57 3.15 -16.10
N GLN A 218 24.87 4.23 -16.43
CA GLN A 218 24.67 5.37 -15.51
C GLN A 218 23.74 5.00 -14.37
N VAL A 219 22.67 4.27 -14.66
CA VAL A 219 21.72 3.77 -13.65
C VAL A 219 22.44 2.80 -12.70
N ILE A 220 23.17 1.83 -13.26
CA ILE A 220 23.96 0.85 -12.50
C ILE A 220 24.93 1.58 -11.57
N ALA A 221 25.74 2.49 -12.11
CA ALA A 221 26.72 3.24 -11.32
C ALA A 221 26.06 4.06 -10.19
N SER A 222 24.90 4.67 -10.48
CA SER A 222 24.12 5.42 -9.49
C SER A 222 23.66 4.56 -8.34
N VAL A 223 23.05 3.42 -8.65
CA VAL A 223 22.52 2.49 -7.64
C VAL A 223 23.64 1.84 -6.85
N MET A 224 24.67 1.31 -7.53
CA MET A 224 25.79 0.63 -6.87
C MET A 224 26.54 1.53 -5.91
N LYS A 225 26.80 2.79 -6.30
CA LYS A 225 27.44 3.78 -5.39
C LYS A 225 26.63 4.01 -4.11
N LYS A 226 25.30 4.03 -4.22
CA LYS A 226 24.42 4.20 -3.04
C LYS A 226 24.38 2.92 -2.22
N LEU A 227 24.30 1.77 -2.87
CA LEU A 227 24.27 0.47 -2.20
C LEU A 227 25.57 0.21 -1.43
N GLU A 228 26.73 0.51 -2.01
CA GLU A 228 28.03 0.43 -1.32
C GLU A 228 28.07 1.31 -0.06
N LYS A 229 27.44 2.50 -0.13
CA LYS A 229 27.39 3.43 1.00
C LYS A 229 26.45 2.96 2.11
N HIS A 230 25.30 2.40 1.75
CA HIS A 230 24.23 2.08 2.72
C HIS A 230 24.21 0.61 3.14
N GLY A 231 24.79 -0.28 2.35
CA GLY A 231 24.90 -1.71 2.63
C GLY A 231 23.60 -2.50 2.43
N LYS A 232 22.45 -1.83 2.34
CA LYS A 232 21.11 -2.41 2.20
C LYS A 232 20.12 -1.37 1.71
N GLY A 233 18.92 -1.77 1.28
CA GLY A 233 17.85 -0.80 1.05
C GLY A 233 16.78 -1.21 0.06
N ILE A 234 15.73 -0.40 0.03
CA ILE A 234 14.64 -0.43 -0.95
C ILE A 234 15.07 0.41 -2.15
N ILE A 235 15.16 -0.23 -3.32
CA ILE A 235 15.59 0.41 -4.55
C ILE A 235 14.37 0.75 -5.39
N LEU A 236 14.20 2.02 -5.72
CA LEU A 236 13.14 2.51 -6.61
C LEU A 236 13.63 2.53 -8.05
N MET A 237 12.92 1.85 -8.91
CA MET A 237 13.10 1.78 -10.36
C MET A 237 11.74 1.89 -11.05
N HIS A 238 11.72 2.00 -12.37
CA HIS A 238 10.50 2.08 -13.16
C HIS A 238 10.51 1.02 -14.27
N ASP A 239 9.31 0.57 -14.67
CA ASP A 239 9.11 -0.43 -15.71
C ASP A 239 8.17 0.06 -16.84
N PHE A 240 8.30 1.36 -17.18
CA PHE A 240 7.55 2.03 -18.26
C PHE A 240 8.42 2.42 -19.45
#